data_5917591c7d7fab0641c0f7c77368d198
#
_entry.id   5917591c7d7fab0641c0f7c77368d198
#
_cell.length_a   1.000
_cell.length_b   1.000
_cell.length_c   1.000
_cell.angle_alpha   90.00
_cell.angle_beta   90.00
_cell.angle_gamma   90.00
#
_symmetry.space_group_name_H-M   'P 1'
#
loop_
_entity.id
_entity.type
_entity.pdbx_description
1 polymer ?
#
loop_
_entity_poly.entity_id
_entity_poly.type
_entity_poly.pdbx_seq_one_letter_code
_entity_poly.pdbx_strand_id
1 'polypeptide(L)'
;PELLQGLLREKLGFNGLIITDATHMVGLTGKMRRSEFLPIAVQSGCDMILYYRDHDEDLRFMWEGLESGQLTQERLDEAVLRVLAFKAMLRLHEKQRTNALMPAEEGLSVIGCPEHRAAAARIIDRSITLVKNSRAQLPITPQAHKRAILYSVSSVSLAARVLGKADKAREYLAQELEKQGVSVEVYRLNPFKYLTPKGINGKKVLADIPVLEFRKKYDVVFVIADVQSFSTTNERNLHWSIPMGPEIPWYAAEKPTVFISVANPFHLYDVPMVPVCINTYNGSREAIRQAVEKITGKSEFKGNSPVDAFCGMWDTRL
;
A
#
# COMPACT_ATOMS: atom_id res chain seq x y z
N PRO A 1 10.47 -4.06 29.27
CA PRO A 1 9.61 -4.80 30.21
C PRO A 1 8.24 -4.11 30.40
N GLU A 2 8.20 -2.79 30.60
CA GLU A 2 6.99 -2.05 30.97
C GLU A 2 5.80 -2.27 30.02
N LEU A 3 6.03 -2.27 28.69
CA LEU A 3 4.97 -2.48 27.71
C LEU A 3 4.58 -3.95 27.57
N LEU A 4 5.55 -4.85 27.43
CA LEU A 4 5.24 -6.26 27.13
C LEU A 4 4.87 -7.04 28.38
N GLN A 5 5.58 -6.84 29.47
CA GLN A 5 5.27 -7.51 30.75
C GLN A 5 4.20 -6.74 31.52
N GLY A 6 4.47 -5.51 31.93
CA GLY A 6 3.56 -4.75 32.79
C GLY A 6 2.22 -4.43 32.15
N LEU A 7 2.20 -3.87 30.93
CA LEU A 7 0.94 -3.51 30.29
C LEU A 7 0.27 -4.73 29.63
N LEU A 8 0.97 -5.40 28.71
CA LEU A 8 0.33 -6.42 27.88
C LEU A 8 0.02 -7.69 28.67
N ARG A 9 0.98 -8.24 29.43
CA ARG A 9 0.78 -9.47 30.19
C ARG A 9 -0.01 -9.27 31.48
N GLU A 10 0.45 -8.35 32.33
CA GLU A 10 -0.13 -8.20 33.66
C GLU A 10 -1.44 -7.44 33.64
N LYS A 11 -1.45 -6.21 33.06
CA LYS A 11 -2.63 -5.35 33.11
C LYS A 11 -3.73 -5.79 32.15
N LEU A 12 -3.38 -6.21 30.91
CA LEU A 12 -4.34 -6.64 29.90
C LEU A 12 -4.58 -8.17 29.90
N GLY A 13 -3.82 -8.94 30.67
CA GLY A 13 -3.99 -10.40 30.82
C GLY A 13 -3.67 -11.20 29.55
N PHE A 14 -2.83 -10.67 28.64
CA PHE A 14 -2.48 -11.39 27.42
C PHE A 14 -1.62 -12.62 27.73
N ASN A 15 -2.14 -13.81 27.49
CA ASN A 15 -1.45 -15.08 27.74
C ASN A 15 -0.96 -15.79 26.46
N GLY A 16 -0.92 -15.07 25.35
CA GLY A 16 -0.42 -15.61 24.08
C GLY A 16 1.10 -15.51 23.93
N LEU A 17 1.58 -15.94 22.76
CA LEU A 17 2.98 -15.83 22.35
C LEU A 17 3.29 -14.40 21.89
N ILE A 18 4.36 -13.81 22.38
CA ILE A 18 4.86 -12.50 21.94
C ILE A 18 6.08 -12.72 21.05
N ILE A 19 5.98 -12.22 19.81
CA ILE A 19 7.02 -12.38 18.78
C ILE A 19 7.56 -10.99 18.44
N THR A 20 8.89 -10.86 18.26
CA THR A 20 9.46 -9.61 17.74
C THR A 20 9.00 -9.34 16.30
N ASP A 21 9.14 -8.12 15.82
CA ASP A 21 9.21 -7.88 14.38
C ASP A 21 10.59 -8.31 13.84
N ALA A 22 10.81 -8.19 12.54
CA ALA A 22 12.03 -8.62 11.87
C ALA A 22 13.27 -7.92 12.44
N THR A 23 14.20 -8.70 12.97
CA THR A 23 15.32 -8.19 13.77
C THR A 23 16.42 -7.47 12.98
N HIS A 24 16.35 -7.49 11.65
CA HIS A 24 17.29 -6.75 10.78
C HIS A 24 16.76 -5.40 10.31
N MET A 25 15.59 -4.97 10.78
CA MET A 25 15.00 -3.67 10.41
C MET A 25 15.88 -2.52 10.95
N VAL A 26 16.11 -1.51 10.09
CA VAL A 26 16.97 -0.35 10.40
C VAL A 26 16.46 0.43 11.62
N GLY A 27 15.16 0.49 11.85
CA GLY A 27 14.57 1.12 13.03
C GLY A 27 15.09 0.53 14.36
N LEU A 28 15.50 -0.74 14.34
CA LEU A 28 16.06 -1.44 15.49
C LEU A 28 17.59 -1.42 15.46
N THR A 29 18.19 -1.88 14.35
CA THR A 29 19.66 -1.97 14.20
C THR A 29 20.37 -0.61 14.22
N GLY A 30 19.67 0.47 13.90
CA GLY A 30 20.17 1.84 14.02
C GLY A 30 20.18 2.38 15.46
N LYS A 31 19.53 1.70 16.40
CA LYS A 31 19.45 2.09 17.82
C LYS A 31 20.40 1.29 18.71
N MET A 32 20.63 0.02 18.40
CA MET A 32 21.30 -0.93 19.28
C MET A 32 21.99 -2.02 18.47
N ARG A 33 23.11 -2.54 18.96
CA ARG A 33 23.81 -3.67 18.34
C ARG A 33 22.98 -4.94 18.46
N ARG A 34 23.10 -5.84 17.49
CA ARG A 34 22.36 -7.12 17.52
C ARG A 34 22.69 -7.96 18.76
N SER A 35 23.97 -7.99 19.15
CA SER A 35 24.42 -8.69 20.34
C SER A 35 23.76 -8.19 21.64
N GLU A 36 23.35 -6.94 21.67
CA GLU A 36 22.67 -6.33 22.81
C GLU A 36 21.16 -6.52 22.77
N PHE A 37 20.53 -6.22 21.63
CA PHE A 37 19.07 -6.18 21.59
C PHE A 37 18.41 -7.56 21.56
N LEU A 38 19.06 -8.61 20.99
CA LEU A 38 18.44 -9.93 20.94
C LEU A 38 18.14 -10.50 22.35
N PRO A 39 19.11 -10.57 23.29
CA PRO A 39 18.81 -10.96 24.64
C PRO A 39 17.89 -9.98 25.37
N ILE A 40 18.00 -8.67 25.14
CA ILE A 40 17.10 -7.66 25.73
C ILE A 40 15.67 -7.83 25.23
N ALA A 41 15.43 -8.17 23.97
CA ALA A 41 14.09 -8.40 23.46
C ALA A 41 13.38 -9.52 24.21
N VAL A 42 14.08 -10.64 24.44
CA VAL A 42 13.55 -11.75 25.23
C VAL A 42 13.39 -11.36 26.69
N GLN A 43 14.38 -10.72 27.30
CA GLN A 43 14.31 -10.24 28.67
C GLN A 43 13.16 -9.24 28.88
N SER A 44 12.82 -8.45 27.86
CA SER A 44 11.72 -7.48 27.90
C SER A 44 10.33 -8.10 27.75
N GLY A 45 10.24 -9.38 27.39
CA GLY A 45 8.95 -10.10 27.34
C GLY A 45 8.62 -10.76 26.01
N CYS A 46 9.46 -10.69 24.98
CA CYS A 46 9.27 -11.47 23.77
C CYS A 46 9.59 -12.94 24.02
N ASP A 47 8.81 -13.83 23.45
CA ASP A 47 8.99 -15.29 23.58
C ASP A 47 9.67 -15.89 22.35
N MET A 48 9.60 -15.22 21.21
CA MET A 48 10.24 -15.64 19.96
C MET A 48 10.87 -14.46 19.24
N ILE A 49 11.97 -14.74 18.56
CA ILE A 49 12.65 -13.81 17.65
C ILE A 49 12.18 -14.09 16.21
N LEU A 50 11.66 -13.07 15.55
CA LEU A 50 11.27 -13.17 14.15
C LEU A 50 12.43 -12.78 13.26
N TYR A 51 12.82 -13.71 12.47
CA TYR A 51 13.95 -13.86 11.57
C TYR A 51 15.31 -13.65 12.23
N TYR A 52 16.12 -14.67 12.25
CA TYR A 52 17.54 -14.57 12.46
C TYR A 52 18.20 -13.94 11.21
N ARG A 53 19.29 -13.26 11.41
CA ARG A 53 20.14 -12.78 10.31
C ARG A 53 21.13 -13.87 9.91
N ASP A 54 21.80 -14.42 10.90
CA ASP A 54 22.66 -15.59 10.84
C ASP A 54 22.35 -16.43 12.07
N HIS A 55 22.06 -17.70 11.87
CA HIS A 55 21.57 -18.58 12.94
C HIS A 55 22.61 -18.74 14.07
N ASP A 56 23.87 -18.98 13.67
CA ASP A 56 24.93 -19.29 14.65
C ASP A 56 25.39 -18.02 15.38
N GLU A 57 25.41 -16.89 14.67
CA GLU A 57 25.70 -15.59 15.27
C GLU A 57 24.63 -15.20 16.29
N ASP A 58 23.35 -15.27 15.92
CA ASP A 58 22.25 -14.88 16.80
C ASP A 58 22.15 -15.82 18.02
N LEU A 59 22.41 -17.11 17.85
CA LEU A 59 22.46 -18.06 18.95
C LEU A 59 23.63 -17.73 19.92
N ARG A 60 24.79 -17.38 19.39
CA ARG A 60 25.92 -16.94 20.22
C ARG A 60 25.57 -15.68 21.02
N PHE A 61 24.93 -14.68 20.41
CA PHE A 61 24.49 -13.47 21.12
C PHE A 61 23.52 -13.78 22.25
N MET A 62 22.60 -14.72 22.05
CA MET A 62 21.69 -15.17 23.11
C MET A 62 22.44 -15.85 24.24
N TRP A 63 23.46 -16.64 23.91
CA TRP A 63 24.31 -17.33 24.90
C TRP A 63 25.15 -16.35 25.72
N GLU A 64 25.81 -15.40 25.05
CA GLU A 64 26.55 -14.32 25.69
C GLU A 64 25.63 -13.46 26.60
N GLY A 65 24.38 -13.24 26.18
CA GLY A 65 23.38 -12.55 26.96
C GLY A 65 23.00 -13.28 28.26
N LEU A 66 22.95 -14.62 28.26
CA LEU A 66 22.77 -15.46 29.45
C LEU A 66 23.98 -15.39 30.36
N GLU A 67 25.18 -15.57 29.82
CA GLU A 67 26.44 -15.55 30.59
C GLU A 67 26.68 -14.20 31.28
N SER A 68 26.33 -13.10 30.61
CA SER A 68 26.45 -11.75 31.18
C SER A 68 25.33 -11.35 32.13
N GLY A 69 24.25 -12.15 32.23
CA GLY A 69 23.07 -11.85 33.02
C GLY A 69 22.12 -10.81 32.38
N GLN A 70 22.34 -10.43 31.12
CA GLN A 70 21.44 -9.55 30.35
C GLN A 70 20.11 -10.23 30.05
N LEU A 71 20.13 -11.54 29.88
CA LEU A 71 18.99 -12.44 29.84
C LEU A 71 19.02 -13.39 31.00
N THR A 72 17.97 -13.46 31.81
CA THR A 72 17.91 -14.40 32.92
C THR A 72 17.42 -15.77 32.46
N GLN A 73 17.90 -16.82 33.17
CA GLN A 73 17.46 -18.19 32.89
C GLN A 73 15.95 -18.34 33.05
N GLU A 74 15.39 -17.74 34.11
CA GLU A 74 13.94 -17.80 34.39
C GLU A 74 13.14 -17.23 33.22
N ARG A 75 13.58 -16.09 32.64
CA ARG A 75 12.86 -15.47 31.52
C ARG A 75 12.99 -16.29 30.24
N LEU A 76 14.15 -16.90 30.01
CA LEU A 76 14.34 -17.82 28.89
C LEU A 76 13.45 -19.04 29.01
N ASP A 77 13.41 -19.67 30.20
CA ASP A 77 12.59 -20.85 30.48
C ASP A 77 11.11 -20.54 30.30
N GLU A 78 10.66 -19.37 30.74
CA GLU A 78 9.29 -18.90 30.52
C GLU A 78 8.95 -18.77 29.03
N ALA A 79 9.86 -18.19 28.22
CA ALA A 79 9.69 -18.08 26.78
C ALA A 79 9.61 -19.45 26.10
N VAL A 80 10.55 -20.33 26.43
CA VAL A 80 10.59 -21.71 25.89
C VAL A 80 9.33 -22.48 26.28
N LEU A 81 8.88 -22.37 27.53
CA LEU A 81 7.65 -23.02 27.99
C LEU A 81 6.43 -22.58 27.18
N ARG A 82 6.28 -21.28 26.89
CA ARG A 82 5.19 -20.78 26.04
C ARG A 82 5.27 -21.34 24.63
N VAL A 83 6.45 -21.33 24.01
CA VAL A 83 6.66 -21.90 22.67
C VAL A 83 6.27 -23.38 22.64
N LEU A 84 6.73 -24.16 23.65
CA LEU A 84 6.41 -25.58 23.76
C LEU A 84 4.91 -25.82 24.00
N ALA A 85 4.27 -25.01 24.84
CA ALA A 85 2.83 -25.09 25.09
C ALA A 85 2.02 -24.82 23.80
N PHE A 86 2.39 -23.84 22.99
CA PHE A 86 1.75 -23.61 21.68
C PHE A 86 1.98 -24.77 20.71
N LYS A 87 3.19 -25.32 20.65
CA LYS A 87 3.46 -26.52 19.83
C LYS A 87 2.63 -27.71 20.28
N ALA A 88 2.48 -27.89 21.58
CA ALA A 88 1.64 -28.98 22.16
C ALA A 88 0.16 -28.75 21.86
N MET A 89 -0.35 -27.51 22.03
CA MET A 89 -1.75 -27.16 21.72
C MET A 89 -2.10 -27.42 20.25
N LEU A 90 -1.17 -27.12 19.33
CA LEU A 90 -1.32 -27.40 17.91
C LEU A 90 -1.06 -28.87 17.55
N ARG A 91 -0.71 -29.71 18.54
CA ARG A 91 -0.37 -31.13 18.37
C ARG A 91 0.74 -31.36 17.32
N LEU A 92 1.71 -30.45 17.23
CA LEU A 92 2.75 -30.52 16.20
C LEU A 92 3.59 -31.79 16.32
N HIS A 93 3.91 -32.22 17.52
CA HIS A 93 4.65 -33.46 17.81
C HIS A 93 3.91 -34.73 17.32
N GLU A 94 2.58 -34.76 17.39
CA GLU A 94 1.77 -35.85 16.85
C GLU A 94 1.67 -35.78 15.34
N LYS A 95 1.38 -34.59 14.81
CA LYS A 95 1.32 -34.35 13.37
C LYS A 95 2.64 -34.68 12.65
N GLN A 96 3.78 -34.40 13.31
CA GLN A 96 5.09 -34.77 12.78
C GLN A 96 5.27 -36.28 12.68
N ARG A 97 4.87 -37.04 13.74
CA ARG A 97 4.96 -38.51 13.75
C ARG A 97 4.06 -39.17 12.70
N THR A 98 2.93 -38.56 12.38
CA THR A 98 1.95 -39.06 11.40
C THR A 98 2.12 -38.44 10.01
N ASN A 99 3.17 -37.63 9.79
CA ASN A 99 3.40 -36.88 8.55
C ASN A 99 2.22 -35.96 8.14
N ALA A 100 1.52 -35.41 9.12
CA ALA A 100 0.33 -34.57 8.96
C ALA A 100 0.59 -33.09 9.29
N LEU A 101 1.85 -32.62 9.24
CA LEU A 101 2.20 -31.22 9.48
C LEU A 101 1.63 -30.30 8.39
N MET A 102 1.64 -30.77 7.15
CA MET A 102 1.04 -30.06 6.04
C MET A 102 -0.41 -30.50 5.85
N PRO A 103 -1.35 -29.57 5.69
CA PRO A 103 -2.71 -29.94 5.30
C PRO A 103 -2.73 -30.70 3.98
N ALA A 104 -3.73 -31.54 3.77
CA ALA A 104 -3.97 -32.16 2.50
C ALA A 104 -4.27 -31.10 1.41
N GLU A 105 -3.95 -31.40 0.15
CA GLU A 105 -4.08 -30.47 -0.97
C GLU A 105 -5.52 -29.97 -1.16
N GLU A 106 -6.49 -30.81 -0.83
CA GLU A 106 -7.92 -30.47 -0.85
C GLU A 106 -8.26 -29.28 0.07
N GLY A 107 -7.51 -29.09 1.16
CA GLY A 107 -7.62 -27.93 2.06
C GLY A 107 -7.33 -26.60 1.39
N LEU A 108 -6.62 -26.58 0.26
CA LEU A 108 -6.36 -25.37 -0.51
C LEU A 108 -7.64 -24.81 -1.16
N SER A 109 -8.67 -25.60 -1.33
CA SER A 109 -9.97 -25.18 -1.88
C SER A 109 -10.65 -24.06 -1.09
N VAL A 110 -10.32 -23.92 0.20
CA VAL A 110 -10.83 -22.84 1.05
C VAL A 110 -10.23 -21.47 0.70
N ILE A 111 -9.04 -21.46 0.08
CA ILE A 111 -8.35 -20.21 -0.28
C ILE A 111 -9.09 -19.56 -1.44
N GLY A 112 -9.63 -18.34 -1.17
CA GLY A 112 -10.40 -17.61 -2.16
C GLY A 112 -11.71 -18.31 -2.57
N CYS A 113 -12.33 -19.09 -1.68
CA CYS A 113 -13.66 -19.63 -1.90
C CYS A 113 -14.70 -18.51 -2.12
N PRO A 114 -15.89 -18.82 -2.65
CA PRO A 114 -16.91 -17.81 -2.94
C PRO A 114 -17.27 -16.93 -1.73
N GLU A 115 -17.35 -17.50 -0.54
CA GLU A 115 -17.67 -16.80 0.70
C GLU A 115 -16.59 -15.77 1.06
N HIS A 116 -15.30 -16.14 0.93
CA HIS A 116 -14.18 -15.24 1.19
C HIS A 116 -14.13 -14.11 0.17
N ARG A 117 -14.38 -14.41 -1.12
CA ARG A 117 -14.45 -13.38 -2.18
C ARG A 117 -15.61 -12.42 -1.95
N ALA A 118 -16.78 -12.93 -1.57
CA ALA A 118 -17.94 -12.11 -1.25
C ALA A 118 -17.68 -11.22 -0.02
N ALA A 119 -17.02 -11.74 1.02
CA ALA A 119 -16.64 -10.96 2.18
C ALA A 119 -15.65 -9.84 1.80
N ALA A 120 -14.63 -10.14 1.01
CA ALA A 120 -13.68 -9.15 0.51
C ALA A 120 -14.37 -8.07 -0.33
N ALA A 121 -15.28 -8.44 -1.24
CA ALA A 121 -16.03 -7.49 -2.05
C ALA A 121 -16.90 -6.55 -1.21
N ARG A 122 -17.55 -7.06 -0.16
CA ARG A 122 -18.32 -6.21 0.79
C ARG A 122 -17.44 -5.24 1.58
N ILE A 123 -16.25 -5.69 2.00
CA ILE A 123 -15.29 -4.82 2.70
C ILE A 123 -14.84 -3.71 1.75
N ILE A 124 -14.48 -4.04 0.52
CA ILE A 124 -14.06 -3.09 -0.51
C ILE A 124 -15.17 -2.06 -0.78
N ASP A 125 -16.43 -2.50 -0.99
CA ASP A 125 -17.56 -1.59 -1.24
C ASP A 125 -17.72 -0.55 -0.12
N ARG A 126 -17.54 -0.98 1.12
CA ARG A 126 -17.69 -0.12 2.30
C ARG A 126 -16.46 0.74 2.60
N SER A 127 -15.30 0.41 2.05
CA SER A 127 -14.06 1.15 2.31
C SER A 127 -13.80 2.28 1.32
N ILE A 128 -14.23 2.15 0.07
CA ILE A 128 -13.96 3.17 -0.97
C ILE A 128 -14.56 4.52 -0.55
N THR A 129 -13.70 5.51 -0.42
CA THR A 129 -14.02 6.81 0.18
C THR A 129 -13.90 7.93 -0.85
N LEU A 130 -14.97 8.70 -1.02
CA LEU A 130 -14.92 9.99 -1.70
C LEU A 130 -14.40 11.03 -0.70
N VAL A 131 -13.12 11.38 -0.82
CA VAL A 131 -12.46 12.30 0.11
C VAL A 131 -12.79 13.75 -0.23
N LYS A 132 -12.85 14.08 -1.53
CA LYS A 132 -13.08 15.42 -2.04
C LYS A 132 -13.91 15.39 -3.32
N ASN A 133 -14.87 16.30 -3.45
CA ASN A 133 -15.63 16.59 -4.67
C ASN A 133 -16.05 18.06 -4.66
N SER A 134 -15.07 18.98 -4.61
CA SER A 134 -15.30 20.40 -4.37
C SER A 134 -16.03 21.14 -5.50
N ARG A 135 -16.03 20.56 -6.72
CA ARG A 135 -16.69 21.13 -7.92
C ARG A 135 -17.87 20.30 -8.41
N ALA A 136 -18.35 19.35 -7.61
CA ALA A 136 -19.45 18.44 -7.97
C ALA A 136 -19.30 17.81 -9.38
N GLN A 137 -18.09 17.32 -9.70
CA GLN A 137 -17.76 16.78 -11.02
C GLN A 137 -18.24 15.33 -11.23
N LEU A 138 -18.63 14.65 -10.16
CA LEU A 138 -19.21 13.31 -10.27
C LEU A 138 -20.73 13.38 -10.45
N PRO A 139 -21.34 12.41 -11.16
CA PRO A 139 -20.73 11.24 -11.80
C PRO A 139 -20.06 11.57 -13.15
N ILE A 140 -19.01 10.80 -13.48
CA ILE A 140 -18.43 10.78 -14.81
C ILE A 140 -19.28 9.85 -15.70
N THR A 141 -19.91 10.39 -16.72
CA THR A 141 -20.82 9.62 -17.60
C THR A 141 -20.27 9.52 -19.01
N PRO A 142 -20.43 8.39 -19.71
CA PRO A 142 -19.93 8.23 -21.09
C PRO A 142 -20.62 9.17 -22.09
N GLN A 143 -21.80 9.68 -21.75
CA GLN A 143 -22.53 10.66 -22.59
C GLN A 143 -21.83 12.02 -22.62
N ALA A 144 -21.35 12.49 -21.47
CA ALA A 144 -20.65 13.77 -21.32
C ALA A 144 -19.12 13.65 -21.43
N HIS A 145 -18.55 12.47 -21.10
CA HIS A 145 -17.12 12.26 -20.92
C HIS A 145 -16.66 11.04 -21.74
N LYS A 146 -16.70 11.16 -23.07
CA LYS A 146 -16.41 10.03 -23.97
C LYS A 146 -14.92 9.66 -24.04
N ARG A 147 -14.03 10.66 -23.88
CA ARG A 147 -12.60 10.54 -24.14
C ARG A 147 -11.81 10.91 -22.89
N ALA A 148 -11.17 9.93 -22.32
CA ALA A 148 -10.35 10.11 -21.14
C ALA A 148 -8.85 9.98 -21.46
N ILE A 149 -8.02 10.73 -20.74
CA ILE A 149 -6.61 10.43 -20.60
C ILE A 149 -6.36 9.91 -19.18
N LEU A 150 -5.56 8.87 -19.06
CA LEU A 150 -5.19 8.24 -17.80
C LEU A 150 -3.70 8.37 -17.54
N TYR A 151 -3.35 9.13 -16.50
CA TYR A 151 -2.01 9.21 -15.96
C TYR A 151 -1.84 8.25 -14.79
N SER A 152 -0.62 7.76 -14.56
CA SER A 152 -0.31 6.95 -13.38
C SER A 152 0.96 7.41 -12.70
N VAL A 153 0.91 7.43 -11.37
CA VAL A 153 2.05 7.64 -10.49
C VAL A 153 2.21 6.37 -9.66
N SER A 154 3.37 5.75 -9.70
CA SER A 154 3.61 4.53 -8.92
C SER A 154 5.04 4.49 -8.39
N SER A 155 5.26 3.75 -7.30
CA SER A 155 6.59 3.49 -6.74
C SER A 155 7.48 2.61 -7.64
N VAL A 156 6.94 2.12 -8.76
CA VAL A 156 7.75 1.39 -9.75
C VAL A 156 8.75 2.34 -10.41
N SER A 157 10.03 2.00 -10.34
CA SER A 157 11.10 2.84 -10.89
C SER A 157 10.88 3.16 -12.37
N LEU A 158 11.37 4.33 -12.81
CA LEU A 158 11.30 4.75 -14.21
C LEU A 158 11.86 3.67 -15.16
N ALA A 159 12.97 3.03 -14.77
CA ALA A 159 13.57 1.94 -15.54
C ALA A 159 12.62 0.74 -15.69
N ALA A 160 11.92 0.37 -14.61
CA ALA A 160 10.96 -0.73 -14.66
C ALA A 160 9.72 -0.39 -15.50
N ARG A 161 9.28 0.88 -15.49
CA ARG A 161 8.20 1.37 -16.37
C ARG A 161 8.60 1.33 -17.85
N VAL A 162 9.83 1.77 -18.16
CA VAL A 162 10.39 1.73 -19.53
C VAL A 162 10.51 0.29 -20.01
N LEU A 163 10.87 -0.65 -19.11
CA LEU A 163 10.96 -2.08 -19.41
C LEU A 163 9.59 -2.79 -19.44
N GLY A 164 8.48 -2.05 -19.36
CA GLY A 164 7.14 -2.60 -19.50
C GLY A 164 6.62 -3.36 -18.28
N LYS A 165 7.21 -3.17 -17.09
CA LYS A 165 6.59 -3.71 -15.87
C LYS A 165 5.22 -3.06 -15.67
N ALA A 166 4.20 -3.90 -15.68
CA ALA A 166 2.81 -3.50 -15.64
C ALA A 166 2.46 -2.80 -14.32
N ASP A 167 1.88 -1.63 -14.43
CA ASP A 167 1.08 -1.00 -13.40
C ASP A 167 -0.33 -1.59 -13.50
N LYS A 168 -0.57 -2.67 -12.75
CA LYS A 168 -1.81 -3.44 -12.83
C LYS A 168 -3.05 -2.60 -12.48
N ALA A 169 -2.95 -1.72 -11.49
CA ALA A 169 -4.07 -0.88 -11.09
C ALA A 169 -4.47 0.09 -12.21
N ARG A 170 -3.50 0.66 -12.92
CA ARG A 170 -3.74 1.49 -14.10
C ARG A 170 -4.44 0.72 -15.23
N GLU A 171 -3.96 -0.50 -15.50
CA GLU A 171 -4.57 -1.33 -16.55
C GLU A 171 -6.00 -1.73 -16.20
N TYR A 172 -6.25 -2.07 -14.95
CA TYR A 172 -7.61 -2.36 -14.49
C TYR A 172 -8.51 -1.15 -14.62
N LEU A 173 -8.03 0.06 -14.26
CA LEU A 173 -8.81 1.28 -14.37
C LEU A 173 -9.18 1.58 -15.83
N ALA A 174 -8.23 1.49 -16.75
CA ALA A 174 -8.49 1.67 -18.17
C ALA A 174 -9.58 0.69 -18.67
N GLN A 175 -9.41 -0.61 -18.38
CA GLN A 175 -10.37 -1.64 -18.79
C GLN A 175 -11.78 -1.43 -18.21
N GLU A 176 -11.86 -1.05 -16.93
CA GLU A 176 -13.18 -0.85 -16.28
C GLU A 176 -13.88 0.41 -16.81
N LEU A 177 -13.14 1.50 -17.10
CA LEU A 177 -13.69 2.70 -17.74
C LEU A 177 -14.17 2.42 -19.18
N GLU A 178 -13.39 1.64 -19.94
CA GLU A 178 -13.77 1.23 -21.30
C GLU A 178 -15.06 0.38 -21.31
N LYS A 179 -15.25 -0.51 -20.33
CA LYS A 179 -16.50 -1.25 -20.15
C LYS A 179 -17.70 -0.34 -19.86
N GLN A 180 -17.45 0.85 -19.30
CA GLN A 180 -18.49 1.86 -19.09
C GLN A 180 -18.76 2.71 -20.33
N GLY A 181 -18.02 2.53 -21.43
CA GLY A 181 -18.16 3.27 -22.67
C GLY A 181 -17.32 4.55 -22.75
N VAL A 182 -16.33 4.70 -21.87
CA VAL A 182 -15.34 5.78 -21.91
C VAL A 182 -14.11 5.29 -22.67
N SER A 183 -13.73 5.96 -23.75
CA SER A 183 -12.50 5.66 -24.48
C SER A 183 -11.30 6.19 -23.70
N VAL A 184 -10.34 5.34 -23.36
CA VAL A 184 -9.22 5.69 -22.47
C VAL A 184 -7.89 5.67 -23.23
N GLU A 185 -7.23 6.80 -23.30
CA GLU A 185 -5.83 6.89 -23.72
C GLU A 185 -4.93 6.81 -22.47
N VAL A 186 -4.15 5.74 -22.37
CA VAL A 186 -3.20 5.58 -21.27
C VAL A 186 -1.91 6.33 -21.61
N TYR A 187 -1.61 7.35 -20.82
CA TYR A 187 -0.34 8.08 -20.96
C TYR A 187 0.85 7.18 -20.64
N ARG A 188 1.83 7.14 -21.53
CA ARG A 188 3.09 6.44 -21.35
C ARG A 188 4.25 7.40 -21.51
N LEU A 189 5.00 7.63 -20.44
CA LEU A 189 6.18 8.47 -20.49
C LEU A 189 7.17 7.91 -21.51
N ASN A 190 7.55 8.76 -22.47
CA ASN A 190 8.67 8.47 -23.38
C ASN A 190 9.88 9.33 -22.95
N PRO A 191 10.85 8.78 -22.18
CA PRO A 191 11.96 9.54 -21.67
C PRO A 191 12.85 10.10 -22.77
N PHE A 192 12.92 9.46 -23.93
CA PHE A 192 13.72 9.93 -25.07
C PHE A 192 13.19 11.24 -25.65
N LYS A 193 11.91 11.53 -25.48
CA LYS A 193 11.28 12.77 -25.92
C LYS A 193 11.83 14.00 -25.19
N TYR A 194 12.25 13.82 -23.94
CA TYR A 194 12.78 14.86 -23.06
C TYR A 194 14.30 14.99 -23.11
N LEU A 195 15.00 13.97 -23.62
CA LEU A 195 16.47 13.96 -23.73
C LEU A 195 16.98 14.65 -25.01
N THR A 196 16.10 15.00 -25.94
CA THR A 196 16.52 15.68 -27.17
C THR A 196 16.60 17.19 -26.95
N PRO A 197 17.77 17.84 -27.25
CA PRO A 197 17.96 19.26 -27.01
C PRO A 197 17.01 20.19 -27.81
N LYS A 198 16.37 19.66 -28.85
CA LYS A 198 15.55 20.42 -29.80
C LYS A 198 14.05 20.40 -29.58
N GLY A 199 13.56 19.64 -28.56
CA GLY A 199 12.12 19.51 -28.35
C GLY A 199 11.39 18.92 -29.58
N ILE A 200 10.04 18.94 -29.55
CA ILE A 200 9.22 18.53 -30.70
C ILE A 200 9.15 19.71 -31.69
N ASN A 201 9.57 19.49 -32.95
CA ASN A 201 9.58 20.49 -34.00
C ASN A 201 10.40 21.76 -33.65
N GLY A 202 11.52 21.63 -32.93
CA GLY A 202 12.40 22.76 -32.59
C GLY A 202 11.86 23.67 -31.49
N LYS A 203 10.70 23.40 -30.90
CA LYS A 203 10.13 24.15 -29.78
C LYS A 203 10.34 23.38 -28.49
N LYS A 204 10.86 24.07 -27.46
CA LYS A 204 10.87 23.51 -26.09
C LYS A 204 9.42 23.37 -25.61
N VAL A 205 8.91 22.17 -25.57
CA VAL A 205 7.58 21.87 -25.05
C VAL A 205 7.75 21.29 -23.65
N LEU A 206 7.35 22.04 -22.64
CA LEU A 206 7.33 21.58 -21.23
C LEU A 206 6.17 20.60 -20.96
N ALA A 207 5.12 20.69 -21.78
CA ALA A 207 3.99 19.78 -21.76
C ALA A 207 3.93 18.97 -23.06
N ASP A 208 3.47 17.71 -22.97
CA ASP A 208 3.38 16.81 -24.13
C ASP A 208 2.41 17.28 -25.22
N ILE A 209 1.43 18.09 -24.84
CA ILE A 209 0.37 18.56 -25.73
C ILE A 209 -0.01 20.02 -25.40
N PRO A 210 -0.19 20.87 -26.41
CA PRO A 210 -0.71 22.22 -26.21
C PRO A 210 -2.10 22.22 -25.55
N VAL A 211 -2.37 23.20 -24.68
CA VAL A 211 -3.64 23.27 -23.91
C VAL A 211 -4.88 23.24 -24.81
N LEU A 212 -4.86 23.97 -25.93
CA LEU A 212 -6.00 23.99 -26.87
C LEU A 212 -6.24 22.63 -27.54
N GLU A 213 -5.20 21.89 -27.84
CA GLU A 213 -5.31 20.53 -28.37
C GLU A 213 -5.78 19.58 -27.30
N PHE A 214 -5.27 19.68 -26.09
CA PHE A 214 -5.70 18.91 -24.93
C PHE A 214 -7.20 19.07 -24.68
N ARG A 215 -7.69 20.32 -24.66
CA ARG A 215 -9.12 20.60 -24.49
C ARG A 215 -10.01 19.97 -25.56
N LYS A 216 -9.52 19.89 -26.81
CA LYS A 216 -10.25 19.28 -27.93
C LYS A 216 -10.19 17.76 -27.90
N LYS A 217 -9.09 17.19 -27.37
CA LYS A 217 -8.83 15.75 -27.44
C LYS A 217 -9.51 14.98 -26.31
N TYR A 218 -9.56 15.56 -25.10
CA TYR A 218 -10.06 14.87 -23.90
C TYR A 218 -11.24 15.60 -23.27
N ASP A 219 -12.13 14.81 -22.67
CA ASP A 219 -13.30 15.30 -21.96
C ASP A 219 -13.12 15.18 -20.44
N VAL A 220 -12.30 14.23 -19.96
CA VAL A 220 -12.02 13.95 -18.56
C VAL A 220 -10.60 13.43 -18.38
N VAL A 221 -10.03 13.68 -17.22
CA VAL A 221 -8.70 13.18 -16.83
C VAL A 221 -8.82 12.27 -15.62
N PHE A 222 -8.15 11.14 -15.68
CA PHE A 222 -7.93 10.26 -14.53
C PHE A 222 -6.46 10.24 -14.16
N VAL A 223 -6.19 10.29 -12.87
CA VAL A 223 -4.86 10.07 -12.30
C VAL A 223 -4.97 8.96 -11.27
N ILE A 224 -4.21 7.89 -11.45
CA ILE A 224 -4.14 6.83 -10.46
C ILE A 224 -2.78 6.81 -9.79
N ALA A 225 -2.77 6.80 -8.46
CA ALA A 225 -1.55 6.74 -7.64
C ALA A 225 -1.47 5.40 -6.91
N ASP A 226 -0.51 4.58 -7.31
CA ASP A 226 -0.13 3.32 -6.64
C ASP A 226 1.26 3.49 -6.01
N VAL A 227 1.32 4.31 -4.97
CA VAL A 227 2.53 4.61 -4.21
C VAL A 227 2.39 3.96 -2.84
N GLN A 228 3.09 2.85 -2.65
CA GLN A 228 3.05 2.06 -1.43
C GLN A 228 4.22 2.44 -0.52
N SER A 229 3.94 2.66 0.76
CA SER A 229 4.98 2.73 1.77
C SER A 229 5.43 1.32 2.13
N PHE A 230 6.72 1.07 1.99
CA PHE A 230 7.34 -0.15 2.49
C PHE A 230 8.01 0.12 3.86
N SER A 231 8.27 -0.93 4.61
CA SER A 231 8.85 -0.85 5.96
C SER A 231 10.15 -0.04 6.06
N THR A 232 10.87 0.11 4.95
CA THR A 232 12.14 0.85 4.87
C THR A 232 12.01 2.23 4.25
N THR A 233 10.85 2.57 3.69
CA THR A 233 10.57 3.85 3.02
C THR A 233 9.30 4.44 3.59
N ASN A 234 9.40 5.61 4.23
CA ASN A 234 8.26 6.37 4.71
C ASN A 234 7.75 7.32 3.62
N GLU A 235 7.63 6.82 2.39
CA GLU A 235 7.12 7.60 1.28
C GLU A 235 5.63 7.84 1.45
N ARG A 236 5.27 9.05 1.87
CA ARG A 236 3.88 9.51 1.87
C ARG A 236 3.56 10.39 0.68
N ASN A 237 4.60 10.95 0.05
CA ASN A 237 4.50 11.90 -1.05
C ASN A 237 4.53 11.22 -2.41
N LEU A 238 3.90 11.84 -3.39
CA LEU A 238 3.96 11.41 -4.78
C LEU A 238 5.32 11.74 -5.37
N HIS A 239 5.92 10.77 -6.04
CA HIS A 239 7.14 10.99 -6.82
C HIS A 239 6.78 11.05 -8.31
N TRP A 240 6.81 12.26 -8.85
CA TRP A 240 6.57 12.49 -10.27
C TRP A 240 7.70 11.90 -11.10
N SER A 241 7.37 11.37 -12.29
CA SER A 241 8.35 10.67 -13.14
C SER A 241 9.54 11.54 -13.53
N ILE A 242 9.28 12.83 -13.78
CA ILE A 242 10.28 13.87 -14.07
C ILE A 242 9.81 15.21 -13.48
N PRO A 243 10.71 16.14 -13.19
CA PRO A 243 10.34 17.51 -12.85
C PRO A 243 9.48 18.12 -13.96
N MET A 244 8.36 18.74 -13.62
CA MET A 244 7.38 19.30 -14.56
C MET A 244 6.80 18.25 -15.53
N GLY A 245 6.67 17.01 -15.09
CA GLY A 245 6.09 15.92 -15.88
C GLY A 245 4.62 16.17 -16.22
N PRO A 246 4.15 15.61 -17.35
CA PRO A 246 2.76 15.81 -17.80
C PRO A 246 1.72 15.15 -16.89
N GLU A 247 2.12 14.27 -16.02
CA GLU A 247 1.25 13.67 -15.00
C GLU A 247 0.94 14.61 -13.83
N ILE A 248 1.71 15.69 -13.64
CA ILE A 248 1.42 16.73 -12.64
C ILE A 248 0.10 17.42 -13.04
N PRO A 249 -0.89 17.54 -12.14
CA PRO A 249 -2.26 17.89 -12.52
C PRO A 249 -2.47 19.36 -12.94
N TRP A 250 -1.70 19.87 -13.89
CA TRP A 250 -1.87 21.21 -14.50
C TRP A 250 -3.24 21.37 -15.17
N TYR A 251 -3.82 20.26 -15.61
CA TYR A 251 -5.09 20.18 -16.32
C TYR A 251 -6.33 20.21 -15.39
N ALA A 252 -6.15 20.23 -14.08
CA ALA A 252 -7.27 20.20 -13.13
C ALA A 252 -8.21 21.42 -13.22
N ALA A 253 -7.71 22.55 -13.73
CA ALA A 253 -8.54 23.71 -14.05
C ALA A 253 -9.16 23.65 -15.47
N GLU A 254 -8.64 22.78 -16.34
CA GLU A 254 -9.01 22.70 -17.75
C GLU A 254 -10.10 21.68 -18.02
N LYS A 255 -10.11 20.57 -17.27
CA LYS A 255 -11.01 19.43 -17.46
C LYS A 255 -11.42 18.83 -16.12
N PRO A 256 -12.61 18.21 -16.03
CA PRO A 256 -12.95 17.33 -14.93
C PRO A 256 -11.81 16.36 -14.67
N THR A 257 -11.34 16.31 -13.43
CA THR A 257 -10.15 15.52 -13.05
C THR A 257 -10.45 14.70 -11.81
N VAL A 258 -10.28 13.37 -11.93
CA VAL A 258 -10.48 12.39 -10.85
C VAL A 258 -9.14 11.79 -10.48
N PHE A 259 -8.72 12.01 -9.23
CA PHE A 259 -7.54 11.40 -8.64
C PHE A 259 -7.94 10.21 -7.78
N ILE A 260 -7.31 9.06 -8.00
CA ILE A 260 -7.57 7.81 -7.29
C ILE A 260 -6.30 7.34 -6.62
N SER A 261 -6.25 7.35 -5.29
CA SER A 261 -5.17 6.74 -4.53
C SER A 261 -5.54 5.31 -4.15
N VAL A 262 -4.72 4.33 -4.54
CA VAL A 262 -5.00 2.91 -4.31
C VAL A 262 -4.24 2.29 -3.14
N ALA A 263 -3.37 3.05 -2.49
CA ALA A 263 -2.56 2.55 -1.38
C ALA A 263 -2.60 3.49 -0.15
N ASN A 264 -2.01 4.67 -0.29
CA ASN A 264 -1.82 5.61 0.79
C ASN A 264 -2.94 6.67 0.82
N PRO A 265 -3.62 6.92 1.95
CA PRO A 265 -4.72 7.87 2.03
C PRO A 265 -4.29 9.35 2.06
N PHE A 266 -2.99 9.67 2.11
CA PHE A 266 -2.48 11.03 2.29
C PHE A 266 -2.06 11.74 0.99
N HIS A 267 -2.18 11.09 -0.17
CA HIS A 267 -1.73 11.66 -1.45
C HIS A 267 -2.46 12.95 -1.87
N LEU A 268 -3.62 13.24 -1.30
CA LEU A 268 -4.32 14.51 -1.53
C LEU A 268 -3.47 15.73 -1.17
N TYR A 269 -2.57 15.59 -0.18
CA TYR A 269 -1.63 16.62 0.21
C TYR A 269 -0.74 17.11 -0.95
N ASP A 270 -0.36 16.22 -1.87
CA ASP A 270 0.48 16.55 -3.03
C ASP A 270 -0.31 17.06 -4.24
N VAL A 271 -1.63 16.90 -4.23
CA VAL A 271 -2.52 17.29 -5.33
C VAL A 271 -3.72 18.13 -4.86
N PRO A 272 -3.50 19.18 -4.06
CA PRO A 272 -4.58 19.97 -3.48
C PRO A 272 -5.48 20.63 -4.54
N MET A 273 -4.95 20.88 -5.74
CA MET A 273 -5.66 21.50 -6.85
C MET A 273 -6.70 20.57 -7.51
N VAL A 274 -6.64 19.25 -7.26
CA VAL A 274 -7.56 18.31 -7.91
C VAL A 274 -8.92 18.33 -7.19
N PRO A 275 -10.03 18.53 -7.94
CA PRO A 275 -11.34 18.70 -7.34
C PRO A 275 -12.01 17.40 -6.89
N VAL A 276 -11.63 16.24 -7.45
CA VAL A 276 -12.18 14.94 -7.06
C VAL A 276 -11.07 14.01 -6.62
N CYS A 277 -11.09 13.62 -5.34
CA CYS A 277 -10.12 12.70 -4.76
C CYS A 277 -10.81 11.51 -4.11
N ILE A 278 -10.37 10.30 -4.47
CA ILE A 278 -10.92 9.03 -4.03
C ILE A 278 -9.81 8.16 -3.46
N ASN A 279 -10.02 7.60 -2.28
CA ASN A 279 -9.16 6.58 -1.69
C ASN A 279 -9.82 5.21 -1.78
N THR A 280 -9.15 4.25 -2.41
CA THR A 280 -9.61 2.86 -2.49
C THR A 280 -8.89 1.94 -1.52
N TYR A 281 -7.75 2.38 -0.97
CA TYR A 281 -6.86 1.62 -0.05
C TYR A 281 -6.38 0.27 -0.60
N ASN A 282 -6.73 -0.05 -1.83
CA ASN A 282 -6.45 -1.32 -2.49
C ASN A 282 -6.48 -1.14 -4.01
N GLY A 283 -5.45 -1.64 -4.69
CA GLY A 283 -5.32 -1.59 -6.16
C GLY A 283 -5.78 -2.87 -6.87
N SER A 284 -6.50 -3.78 -6.20
CA SER A 284 -7.01 -4.99 -6.83
C SER A 284 -8.04 -4.68 -7.92
N ARG A 285 -8.23 -5.63 -8.84
CA ARG A 285 -9.23 -5.51 -9.90
C ARG A 285 -10.63 -5.24 -9.35
N GLU A 286 -11.00 -5.88 -8.25
CA GLU A 286 -12.30 -5.70 -7.60
C GLU A 286 -12.46 -4.29 -7.02
N ALA A 287 -11.43 -3.76 -6.36
CA ALA A 287 -11.47 -2.41 -5.81
C ALA A 287 -11.59 -1.35 -6.92
N ILE A 288 -10.84 -1.52 -8.01
CA ILE A 288 -10.92 -0.61 -9.17
C ILE A 288 -12.29 -0.70 -9.85
N ARG A 289 -12.82 -1.92 -10.04
CA ARG A 289 -14.16 -2.11 -10.63
C ARG A 289 -15.23 -1.36 -9.83
N GLN A 290 -15.24 -1.55 -8.51
CA GLN A 290 -16.22 -0.89 -7.64
C GLN A 290 -15.99 0.63 -7.57
N ALA A 291 -14.75 1.10 -7.59
CA ALA A 291 -14.46 2.54 -7.67
C ALA A 291 -15.03 3.16 -8.95
N VAL A 292 -14.87 2.49 -10.11
CA VAL A 292 -15.45 2.95 -11.39
C VAL A 292 -16.96 2.97 -11.35
N GLU A 293 -17.61 1.98 -10.74
CA GLU A 293 -19.08 1.98 -10.56
C GLU A 293 -19.55 3.19 -9.75
N LYS A 294 -18.82 3.55 -8.67
CA LYS A 294 -19.11 4.72 -7.84
C LYS A 294 -18.84 6.04 -8.61
N ILE A 295 -17.74 6.12 -9.32
CA ILE A 295 -17.37 7.29 -10.15
C ILE A 295 -18.42 7.54 -11.24
N THR A 296 -18.97 6.47 -11.82
CA THR A 296 -19.99 6.57 -12.88
C THR A 296 -21.43 6.66 -12.37
N GLY A 297 -21.64 6.71 -11.06
CA GLY A 297 -22.94 6.85 -10.44
C GLY A 297 -23.78 5.57 -10.40
N LYS A 298 -23.20 4.40 -10.69
CA LYS A 298 -23.89 3.10 -10.61
C LYS A 298 -23.99 2.56 -9.19
N SER A 299 -23.15 3.03 -8.28
CA SER A 299 -23.23 2.75 -6.85
C SER A 299 -22.75 3.95 -6.03
N GLU A 300 -23.12 3.99 -4.76
CA GLU A 300 -22.80 5.09 -3.86
C GLU A 300 -21.47 4.89 -3.14
N PHE A 301 -20.80 5.99 -2.79
CA PHE A 301 -19.66 5.97 -1.88
C PHE A 301 -20.14 5.75 -0.45
N LYS A 302 -19.60 4.74 0.24
CA LYS A 302 -19.98 4.36 1.61
C LYS A 302 -18.85 4.53 2.61
N GLY A 303 -17.61 4.68 2.13
CA GLY A 303 -16.43 4.78 2.98
C GLY A 303 -16.31 6.14 3.66
N ASN A 304 -15.85 6.12 4.90
CA ASN A 304 -15.37 7.29 5.62
C ASN A 304 -13.86 7.20 5.78
N SER A 305 -13.15 8.33 5.63
CA SER A 305 -11.70 8.31 5.83
C SER A 305 -11.37 7.99 7.28
N PRO A 306 -10.51 6.98 7.55
CA PRO A 306 -10.09 6.64 8.91
C PRO A 306 -9.06 7.64 9.47
N VAL A 307 -8.56 8.54 8.63
CA VAL A 307 -7.53 9.53 8.95
C VAL A 307 -7.91 10.89 8.36
N ASP A 308 -7.26 11.97 8.81
CA ASP A 308 -7.37 13.27 8.15
C ASP A 308 -6.56 13.23 6.82
N ALA A 309 -7.27 12.95 5.72
CA ALA A 309 -6.67 12.90 4.38
C ALA A 309 -6.18 14.29 3.90
N PHE A 310 -6.57 15.36 4.56
CA PHE A 310 -6.14 16.73 4.28
C PHE A 310 -4.85 17.10 5.02
N CYS A 311 -4.35 16.23 5.91
CA CYS A 311 -3.13 16.44 6.69
C CYS A 311 -3.10 17.78 7.47
N GLY A 312 -4.25 18.25 7.94
CA GLY A 312 -4.39 19.55 8.61
C GLY A 312 -4.30 20.78 7.69
N MET A 313 -4.13 20.60 6.38
CA MET A 313 -3.99 21.69 5.42
C MET A 313 -5.37 22.18 4.96
N TRP A 314 -5.70 23.43 5.24
CA TRP A 314 -6.99 24.03 4.91
C TRP A 314 -7.23 24.17 3.38
N ASP A 315 -6.18 24.47 2.63
CA ASP A 315 -6.20 24.70 1.19
C ASP A 315 -6.48 23.42 0.38
N THR A 316 -6.17 22.26 0.91
CA THR A 316 -6.47 20.98 0.25
C THR A 316 -7.97 20.67 0.19
N ARG A 317 -8.79 21.41 0.96
CA ARG A 317 -10.25 21.24 1.01
C ARG A 317 -10.99 22.03 -0.09
N LEU A 318 -10.34 22.99 -0.72
CA LEU A 318 -10.92 23.90 -1.70
C LEU A 318 -11.16 23.31 -3.08
#